data_dd92f209a18f6c070c404b8e98c3be8e
#
_entry.id   dd92f209a18f6c070c404b8e98c3be8e
#
_cell.length_a   1.000
_cell.length_b   1.000
_cell.length_c   1.000
_cell.angle_alpha   90.00
_cell.angle_beta   90.00
_cell.angle_gamma   90.00
#
_symmetry.space_group_name_H-M   'P 1'
#
loop_
_entity.id
_entity.type
_entity.pdbx_description
1 polymer ?
#
loop_
_entity_poly.entity_id
_entity_poly.type
_entity_poly.pdbx_seq_one_letter_code
_entity_poly.pdbx_strand_id
1 'polypeptide(L)'
;MRIRICLATTLFFASLLSAAAETLRLESPGPRVSLLELYTSEGCSSCPPADRWISKLRDDPRLWREVVPVAFHVDYWDYIGWNDRFASPVYGERQRQYARSRHVSNVYTPGFVLAGKEWRSWFYRPVLKVDNSIQAGKLELSVTGQQANMAFASSAPVNGALELHVAILGFDLKTEVGAGENGGRTLEHDFVVLGYRTLATTRQNSLHTASFSLPAANVPSQRKAIAAWLSTLDDPRPVQAVGGWLNPATSQ
;
A
#
# COMPACT_ATOMS: atom_id res chain seq x y z
N MET A 1 -3.37 60.69 -54.28
CA MET A 1 -3.11 60.51 -52.82
C MET A 1 -3.38 59.06 -52.49
N ARG A 2 -2.32 58.19 -52.39
CA ARG A 2 -2.43 56.74 -52.15
C ARG A 2 -2.13 56.50 -50.68
N ILE A 3 -3.13 56.05 -49.93
CA ILE A 3 -3.03 55.65 -48.53
C ILE A 3 -2.48 54.21 -48.47
N ARG A 4 -1.30 54.00 -47.87
CA ARG A 4 -0.74 52.69 -47.54
C ARG A 4 -1.20 52.32 -46.13
N ILE A 5 -2.01 51.28 -46.04
CA ILE A 5 -2.41 50.65 -44.78
C ILE A 5 -1.32 49.64 -44.42
N CYS A 6 -0.57 49.88 -43.37
CA CYS A 6 0.34 48.90 -42.77
C CYS A 6 -0.48 48.00 -41.82
N LEU A 7 -0.59 46.72 -42.18
CA LEU A 7 -1.14 45.70 -41.32
C LEU A 7 -0.04 45.25 -40.34
N ALA A 8 -0.18 45.59 -39.06
CA ALA A 8 0.69 45.11 -38.02
C ALA A 8 0.17 43.73 -37.53
N THR A 9 0.89 42.68 -37.87
CA THR A 9 0.59 41.29 -37.40
C THR A 9 1.21 41.14 -36.02
N THR A 10 0.38 41.15 -34.98
CA THR A 10 0.77 40.83 -33.60
C THR A 10 0.87 39.31 -33.44
N LEU A 11 2.09 38.79 -33.34
CA LEU A 11 2.30 37.37 -32.96
C LEU A 11 2.06 37.21 -31.45
N PHE A 12 1.00 36.49 -31.10
CA PHE A 12 0.71 36.11 -29.73
C PHE A 12 1.56 34.86 -29.40
N PHE A 13 2.63 35.03 -28.65
CA PHE A 13 3.43 33.93 -28.12
C PHE A 13 2.68 33.36 -26.91
N ALA A 14 1.96 32.25 -27.11
CA ALA A 14 1.38 31.46 -26.03
C ALA A 14 2.51 30.73 -25.30
N SER A 15 2.94 31.25 -24.17
CA SER A 15 3.86 30.54 -23.26
C SER A 15 3.14 29.33 -22.66
N LEU A 16 3.46 28.14 -23.15
CA LEU A 16 3.09 26.87 -22.51
C LEU A 16 3.87 26.78 -21.19
N LEU A 17 3.25 27.18 -20.08
CA LEU A 17 3.72 26.83 -18.75
C LEU A 17 3.58 25.31 -18.61
N SER A 18 4.67 24.58 -18.78
CA SER A 18 4.76 23.19 -18.37
C SER A 18 4.70 23.15 -16.84
N ALA A 19 3.56 22.79 -16.27
CA ALA A 19 3.46 22.52 -14.85
C ALA A 19 4.36 21.31 -14.56
N ALA A 20 5.48 21.54 -13.90
CA ALA A 20 6.31 20.44 -13.42
C ALA A 20 5.48 19.61 -12.45
N ALA A 21 5.34 18.30 -12.72
CA ALA A 21 4.62 17.39 -11.84
C ALA A 21 5.28 17.41 -10.45
N GLU A 22 4.48 17.69 -9.43
CA GLU A 22 4.97 17.72 -8.04
C GLU A 22 5.47 16.32 -7.64
N THR A 23 6.65 16.25 -7.03
CA THR A 23 7.24 15.00 -6.55
C THR A 23 6.89 14.79 -5.09
N LEU A 24 6.09 13.77 -4.80
CA LEU A 24 5.87 13.30 -3.44
C LEU A 24 7.13 12.56 -2.96
N ARG A 25 7.62 12.92 -1.78
CA ARG A 25 8.74 12.25 -1.13
C ARG A 25 8.28 11.67 0.21
N LEU A 26 8.48 10.38 0.36
CA LEU A 26 8.19 9.63 1.58
C LEU A 26 9.48 8.98 2.07
N GLU A 27 9.68 8.96 3.38
CA GLU A 27 10.83 8.33 3.99
C GLU A 27 10.46 7.64 5.30
N SER A 28 11.05 6.47 5.55
CA SER A 28 10.99 5.84 6.86
C SER A 28 12.03 6.47 7.78
N PRO A 29 11.79 6.53 9.10
CA PRO A 29 12.84 6.78 10.06
C PRO A 29 13.88 5.65 10.03
N GLY A 30 15.03 5.81 10.70
CA GLY A 30 16.03 4.73 10.84
C GLY A 30 15.50 3.48 11.54
N PRO A 31 14.71 3.61 12.64
CA PRO A 31 13.98 2.49 13.23
C PRO A 31 13.01 1.84 12.25
N ARG A 32 12.77 0.53 12.45
CA ARG A 32 11.84 -0.23 11.61
C ARG A 32 10.41 0.28 11.77
N VAL A 33 9.76 0.62 10.68
CA VAL A 33 8.33 0.86 10.59
C VAL A 33 7.63 -0.48 10.45
N SER A 34 6.65 -0.75 11.31
CA SER A 34 5.93 -2.02 11.32
C SER A 34 4.88 -2.05 10.21
N LEU A 35 4.99 -3.00 9.27
CA LEU A 35 3.90 -3.32 8.35
C LEU A 35 2.82 -4.08 9.14
N LEU A 36 1.57 -3.62 9.06
CA LEU A 36 0.40 -4.30 9.59
C LEU A 36 -0.46 -4.78 8.42
N GLU A 37 -0.52 -6.08 8.23
CA GLU A 37 -1.31 -6.71 7.18
C GLU A 37 -2.59 -7.28 7.78
N LEU A 38 -3.74 -6.92 7.22
CA LEU A 38 -5.01 -7.56 7.47
C LEU A 38 -5.38 -8.40 6.25
N TYR A 39 -5.66 -9.68 6.45
CA TYR A 39 -6.28 -10.55 5.45
C TYR A 39 -7.77 -10.66 5.77
N THR A 40 -8.62 -10.19 4.85
CA THR A 40 -10.06 -10.02 5.03
C THR A 40 -10.83 -10.40 3.77
N SER A 41 -12.16 -10.43 3.82
CA SER A 41 -13.04 -10.58 2.66
C SER A 41 -14.44 -10.08 2.99
N GLU A 42 -15.11 -9.47 2.01
CA GLU A 42 -16.54 -9.12 2.12
C GLU A 42 -17.43 -10.36 2.31
N GLY A 43 -16.97 -11.55 1.85
CA GLY A 43 -17.69 -12.81 2.04
C GLY A 43 -17.63 -13.35 3.46
N CYS A 44 -16.69 -12.94 4.27
CA CYS A 44 -16.44 -13.49 5.62
C CYS A 44 -17.23 -12.73 6.69
N SER A 45 -18.18 -13.37 7.37
CA SER A 45 -19.05 -12.71 8.38
C SER A 45 -18.33 -12.25 9.64
N SER A 46 -17.18 -12.83 9.96
CA SER A 46 -16.34 -12.44 11.10
C SER A 46 -15.33 -11.34 10.78
N CYS A 47 -15.21 -10.92 9.52
CA CYS A 47 -14.23 -9.93 9.06
C CYS A 47 -14.60 -8.47 9.39
N PRO A 48 -15.87 -8.01 9.35
CA PRO A 48 -16.20 -6.60 9.53
C PRO A 48 -15.72 -5.95 10.85
N PRO A 49 -15.61 -6.65 11.99
CA PRO A 49 -14.99 -6.08 13.18
C PRO A 49 -13.50 -5.75 12.99
N ALA A 50 -12.75 -6.56 12.21
CA ALA A 50 -11.35 -6.33 11.90
C ALA A 50 -11.18 -5.15 10.95
N ASP A 51 -12.05 -5.05 9.93
CA ASP A 51 -12.06 -3.93 8.98
C ASP A 51 -12.32 -2.61 9.71
N ARG A 52 -13.33 -2.57 10.59
CA ARG A 52 -13.59 -1.39 11.43
C ARG A 52 -12.45 -1.05 12.39
N TRP A 53 -11.72 -2.07 12.84
CA TRP A 53 -10.59 -1.83 13.73
C TRP A 53 -9.41 -1.19 12.98
N ILE A 54 -9.04 -1.73 11.80
CA ILE A 54 -7.93 -1.16 11.02
C ILE A 54 -8.25 0.25 10.53
N SER A 55 -9.52 0.54 10.21
CA SER A 55 -9.98 1.87 9.80
C SER A 55 -9.69 2.97 10.82
N LYS A 56 -9.69 2.65 12.12
CA LYS A 56 -9.34 3.61 13.18
C LYS A 56 -7.90 4.11 13.10
N LEU A 57 -7.03 3.35 12.45
CA LEU A 57 -5.62 3.77 12.28
C LEU A 57 -5.46 4.97 11.36
N ARG A 58 -6.49 5.40 10.61
CA ARG A 58 -6.45 6.64 9.83
C ARG A 58 -6.12 7.87 10.67
N ASP A 59 -6.58 7.87 11.92
CA ASP A 59 -6.44 8.98 12.86
C ASP A 59 -5.38 8.70 13.93
N ASP A 60 -4.66 7.58 13.83
CA ASP A 60 -3.59 7.23 14.77
C ASP A 60 -2.33 8.08 14.45
N PRO A 61 -1.75 8.78 15.44
CA PRO A 61 -0.56 9.61 15.22
C PRO A 61 0.68 8.83 14.80
N ARG A 62 0.66 7.50 14.93
CA ARG A 62 1.74 6.60 14.50
C ARG A 62 1.63 6.21 13.02
N LEU A 63 0.48 6.51 12.36
CA LEU A 63 0.27 6.20 10.95
C LEU A 63 1.40 6.77 10.09
N TRP A 64 1.94 5.95 9.22
CA TRP A 64 3.08 6.19 8.30
C TRP A 64 4.43 6.41 8.99
N ARG A 65 4.46 6.64 10.30
CA ARG A 65 5.69 6.90 11.06
C ARG A 65 6.21 5.67 11.80
N GLU A 66 5.31 4.88 12.37
CA GLU A 66 5.62 3.68 13.16
C GLU A 66 4.89 2.45 12.62
N VAL A 67 3.77 2.65 11.93
CA VAL A 67 2.97 1.59 11.34
C VAL A 67 2.47 1.97 9.95
N VAL A 68 2.54 1.01 9.04
CA VAL A 68 1.95 1.07 7.69
C VAL A 68 0.90 -0.04 7.60
N PRO A 69 -0.41 0.31 7.69
CA PRO A 69 -1.48 -0.66 7.54
C PRO A 69 -1.78 -0.95 6.07
N VAL A 70 -2.09 -2.21 5.75
CA VAL A 70 -2.59 -2.67 4.44
C VAL A 70 -3.66 -3.74 4.65
N ALA A 71 -4.78 -3.66 3.93
CA ALA A 71 -5.85 -4.65 3.97
C ALA A 71 -5.90 -5.40 2.63
N PHE A 72 -5.57 -6.67 2.66
CA PHE A 72 -5.61 -7.59 1.55
C PHE A 72 -6.94 -8.35 1.54
N HIS A 73 -7.78 -8.10 0.55
CA HIS A 73 -9.00 -8.85 0.33
C HIS A 73 -8.69 -10.16 -0.41
N VAL A 74 -8.99 -11.29 0.22
CA VAL A 74 -8.67 -12.61 -0.32
C VAL A 74 -9.84 -13.21 -1.09
N ASP A 75 -9.54 -13.94 -2.15
CA ASP A 75 -10.50 -14.52 -3.10
C ASP A 75 -11.10 -15.85 -2.68
N TYR A 76 -10.52 -16.52 -1.68
CA TYR A 76 -10.97 -17.85 -1.30
C TYR A 76 -12.31 -17.92 -0.54
N TRP A 77 -13.02 -16.77 -0.44
CA TRP A 77 -14.42 -16.68 0.01
C TRP A 77 -15.41 -16.49 -1.14
N ASP A 78 -14.97 -16.24 -2.37
CA ASP A 78 -15.85 -15.92 -3.51
C ASP A 78 -16.82 -17.07 -3.87
N TYR A 79 -16.49 -18.31 -3.48
CA TYR A 79 -17.32 -19.48 -3.71
C TYR A 79 -18.68 -19.47 -2.99
N ILE A 80 -18.87 -18.59 -1.99
CA ILE A 80 -20.15 -18.50 -1.25
C ILE A 80 -21.21 -17.63 -1.94
N GLY A 81 -20.99 -17.27 -3.21
CA GLY A 81 -21.95 -16.54 -4.03
C GLY A 81 -21.80 -15.01 -4.00
N TRP A 82 -20.71 -14.50 -3.43
CA TRP A 82 -20.33 -13.09 -3.46
C TRP A 82 -18.88 -12.94 -3.91
N ASN A 83 -18.67 -12.29 -5.05
CA ASN A 83 -17.33 -11.94 -5.52
C ASN A 83 -16.91 -10.61 -4.91
N ASP A 84 -15.92 -10.65 -4.04
CA ASP A 84 -15.35 -9.44 -3.44
C ASP A 84 -14.56 -8.68 -4.51
N ARG A 85 -15.02 -7.49 -4.90
CA ARG A 85 -14.42 -6.68 -5.98
C ARG A 85 -12.99 -6.20 -5.68
N PHE A 86 -12.56 -6.29 -4.43
CA PHE A 86 -11.23 -5.92 -3.99
C PHE A 86 -10.29 -7.13 -3.93
N ALA A 87 -10.84 -8.35 -4.01
CA ALA A 87 -10.08 -9.57 -3.86
C ALA A 87 -9.14 -9.82 -5.03
N SER A 88 -8.04 -10.50 -4.70
CA SER A 88 -7.08 -10.98 -5.69
C SER A 88 -6.42 -12.26 -5.23
N PRO A 89 -6.21 -13.25 -6.13
CA PRO A 89 -5.50 -14.50 -5.82
C PRO A 89 -4.09 -14.28 -5.25
N VAL A 90 -3.41 -13.21 -5.67
CA VAL A 90 -2.07 -12.89 -5.20
C VAL A 90 -2.05 -12.55 -3.69
N TYR A 91 -3.14 -12.05 -3.14
CA TYR A 91 -3.23 -11.71 -1.72
C TYR A 91 -3.37 -12.96 -0.85
N GLY A 92 -4.21 -13.91 -1.28
CA GLY A 92 -4.28 -15.22 -0.64
C GLY A 92 -2.96 -15.99 -0.72
N GLU A 93 -2.23 -15.84 -1.83
CA GLU A 93 -0.91 -16.46 -1.98
C GLU A 93 0.12 -15.85 -1.05
N ARG A 94 0.12 -14.53 -0.85
CA ARG A 94 0.97 -13.87 0.15
C ARG A 94 0.72 -14.40 1.57
N GLN A 95 -0.56 -14.60 1.94
CA GLN A 95 -0.89 -15.20 3.23
C GLN A 95 -0.38 -16.64 3.34
N ARG A 96 -0.50 -17.43 2.25
CA ARG A 96 0.05 -18.80 2.20
C ARG A 96 1.57 -18.83 2.33
N GLN A 97 2.29 -17.81 1.82
CA GLN A 97 3.75 -17.69 2.03
C GLN A 97 4.08 -17.58 3.52
N TYR A 98 3.36 -16.75 4.28
CA TYR A 98 3.52 -16.66 5.73
C TYR A 98 3.26 -18.00 6.43
N ALA A 99 2.25 -18.76 6.00
CA ALA A 99 1.95 -20.08 6.57
C ALA A 99 3.06 -21.11 6.25
N ARG A 100 3.55 -21.14 5.00
CA ARG A 100 4.67 -22.02 4.61
C ARG A 100 5.94 -21.70 5.39
N SER A 101 6.21 -20.44 5.64
CA SER A 101 7.36 -19.97 6.43
C SER A 101 7.12 -20.07 7.96
N ARG A 102 5.98 -20.62 8.40
CA ARG A 102 5.60 -20.82 9.81
C ARG A 102 5.56 -19.53 10.64
N HIS A 103 5.28 -18.39 9.99
CA HIS A 103 5.10 -17.10 10.65
C HIS A 103 3.65 -16.86 11.08
N VAL A 104 2.72 -17.59 10.46
CA VAL A 104 1.32 -17.70 10.87
C VAL A 104 0.96 -19.19 11.00
N SER A 105 0.02 -19.49 11.89
CA SER A 105 -0.36 -20.86 12.19
C SER A 105 -1.16 -21.52 11.06
N ASN A 106 -2.05 -20.75 10.41
CA ASN A 106 -2.94 -21.19 9.34
C ASN A 106 -3.28 -20.01 8.40
N VAL A 107 -3.87 -20.35 7.26
CA VAL A 107 -4.53 -19.40 6.35
C VAL A 107 -5.98 -19.24 6.78
N TYR A 108 -6.38 -18.04 7.21
CA TYR A 108 -7.75 -17.74 7.68
C TYR A 108 -8.06 -16.26 7.61
N THR A 109 -9.34 -15.89 7.69
CA THR A 109 -9.82 -14.52 7.85
C THR A 109 -10.76 -14.39 9.05
N PRO A 110 -10.79 -13.22 9.72
CA PRO A 110 -9.82 -12.14 9.55
C PRO A 110 -8.48 -12.54 10.19
N GLY A 111 -7.38 -12.36 9.46
CA GLY A 111 -6.04 -12.66 9.93
C GLY A 111 -5.18 -11.39 9.96
N PHE A 112 -4.57 -11.07 11.12
CA PHE A 112 -3.60 -9.99 11.23
C PHE A 112 -2.18 -10.51 11.31
N VAL A 113 -1.28 -9.86 10.56
CA VAL A 113 0.17 -10.06 10.62
C VAL A 113 0.82 -8.71 10.92
N LEU A 114 1.49 -8.62 12.06
CA LEU A 114 2.21 -7.42 12.49
C LEU A 114 3.72 -7.65 12.39
N ALA A 115 4.40 -6.84 11.60
CA ALA A 115 5.85 -6.94 11.37
C ALA A 115 6.30 -8.39 11.03
N GLY A 116 5.48 -9.09 10.24
CA GLY A 116 5.74 -10.43 9.79
C GLY A 116 5.41 -11.55 10.78
N LYS A 117 4.72 -11.25 11.88
CA LYS A 117 4.28 -12.24 12.87
C LYS A 117 2.76 -12.21 13.04
N GLU A 118 2.16 -13.39 13.19
CA GLU A 118 0.74 -13.51 13.47
C GLU A 118 0.34 -12.73 14.73
N TRP A 119 -0.68 -11.88 14.62
CA TRP A 119 -1.18 -11.09 15.75
C TRP A 119 -2.61 -11.47 16.12
N ARG A 120 -2.76 -12.54 16.91
CA ARG A 120 -4.07 -13.09 17.33
C ARG A 120 -4.73 -12.29 18.44
N SER A 121 -3.94 -11.60 19.26
CA SER A 121 -4.46 -10.86 20.43
C SER A 121 -5.28 -9.62 20.06
N TRP A 122 -5.33 -9.20 18.78
CA TRP A 122 -6.14 -8.10 18.31
C TRP A 122 -7.63 -8.25 18.70
N PHE A 123 -8.11 -9.49 18.75
CA PHE A 123 -9.50 -9.80 19.08
C PHE A 123 -9.85 -9.55 20.56
N TYR A 124 -8.93 -9.84 21.46
CA TYR A 124 -9.15 -9.71 22.91
C TYR A 124 -8.57 -8.43 23.49
N ARG A 125 -7.45 -7.98 22.95
CA ARG A 125 -6.71 -6.78 23.37
C ARG A 125 -6.21 -6.06 22.13
N PRO A 126 -7.06 -5.24 21.49
CA PRO A 126 -6.71 -4.57 20.25
C PRO A 126 -5.75 -3.39 20.44
N VAL A 127 -4.74 -3.56 21.30
CA VAL A 127 -3.69 -2.58 21.53
C VAL A 127 -2.53 -2.89 20.61
N LEU A 128 -2.34 -2.05 19.61
CA LEU A 128 -1.23 -2.16 18.67
C LEU A 128 0.09 -1.81 19.37
N LYS A 129 0.95 -2.81 19.53
CA LYS A 129 2.30 -2.62 20.06
C LYS A 129 3.29 -2.75 18.91
N VAL A 130 3.89 -1.63 18.51
CA VAL A 130 4.97 -1.59 17.51
C VAL A 130 6.31 -1.73 18.19
N ASP A 131 7.25 -2.43 17.55
CA ASP A 131 8.62 -2.59 18.03
C ASP A 131 9.55 -1.75 17.16
N ASN A 132 9.97 -0.61 17.70
CA ASN A 132 10.89 0.33 17.06
C ASN A 132 12.34 0.13 17.51
N SER A 133 12.67 -0.94 18.21
CA SER A 133 14.03 -1.21 18.70
C SER A 133 15.01 -1.58 17.59
N ILE A 134 14.49 -2.13 16.48
CA ILE A 134 15.33 -2.59 15.36
C ILE A 134 15.68 -1.40 14.48
N GLN A 135 16.98 -1.13 14.33
CA GLN A 135 17.51 -0.16 13.38
C GLN A 135 17.60 -0.81 12.00
N ALA A 136 16.56 -0.65 11.19
CA ALA A 136 16.47 -1.30 9.87
C ALA A 136 17.23 -0.54 8.78
N GLY A 137 17.31 0.77 8.90
CA GLY A 137 17.83 1.67 7.87
C GLY A 137 16.74 2.50 7.23
N LYS A 138 17.15 3.39 6.35
CA LYS A 138 16.27 4.39 5.72
C LYS A 138 15.75 3.87 4.39
N LEU A 139 14.41 3.80 4.27
CA LEU A 139 13.71 3.52 3.03
C LEU A 139 13.08 4.82 2.52
N GLU A 140 13.47 5.24 1.33
CA GLU A 140 12.99 6.43 0.64
C GLU A 140 12.18 6.02 -0.58
N LEU A 141 11.05 6.72 -0.81
CA LEU A 141 10.21 6.57 -1.98
C LEU A 141 9.88 7.94 -2.54
N SER A 142 10.22 8.18 -3.79
CA SER A 142 9.83 9.39 -4.53
C SER A 142 8.86 9.04 -5.65
N VAL A 143 7.75 9.77 -5.75
CA VAL A 143 6.70 9.56 -6.74
C VAL A 143 6.48 10.83 -7.52
N THR A 144 6.57 10.75 -8.85
CA THR A 144 6.31 11.87 -9.78
C THR A 144 5.35 11.36 -10.86
N GLY A 145 4.10 11.81 -10.82
CA GLY A 145 3.05 11.25 -11.67
C GLY A 145 2.90 9.74 -11.44
N GLN A 146 3.04 8.94 -12.50
CA GLN A 146 2.95 7.48 -12.44
C GLN A 146 4.31 6.79 -12.25
N GLN A 147 5.41 7.54 -12.13
CA GLN A 147 6.75 6.98 -11.96
C GLN A 147 7.22 7.12 -10.51
N ALA A 148 7.88 6.08 -10.02
CA ALA A 148 8.42 6.07 -8.68
C ALA A 148 9.86 5.52 -8.66
N ASN A 149 10.65 6.06 -7.72
CA ASN A 149 11.98 5.56 -7.43
C ASN A 149 12.07 5.23 -5.94
N MET A 150 12.66 4.09 -5.64
CA MET A 150 12.92 3.64 -4.29
C MET A 150 14.42 3.56 -4.06
N ALA A 151 14.86 3.98 -2.87
CA ALA A 151 16.19 3.78 -2.36
C ALA A 151 16.13 3.28 -0.91
N PHE A 152 16.89 2.25 -0.59
CA PHE A 152 16.99 1.70 0.76
C PHE A 152 18.45 1.57 1.17
N ALA A 153 18.83 2.33 2.20
CA ALA A 153 20.14 2.23 2.86
C ALA A 153 19.97 1.42 4.14
N SER A 154 20.41 0.16 4.12
CA SER A 154 20.31 -0.73 5.28
C SER A 154 21.28 -0.34 6.37
N SER A 155 20.85 -0.36 7.63
CA SER A 155 21.71 -0.14 8.80
C SER A 155 22.59 -1.34 9.16
N ALA A 156 22.27 -2.54 8.66
CA ALA A 156 22.99 -3.77 8.87
C ALA A 156 23.00 -4.61 7.59
N PRO A 157 23.94 -5.53 7.41
CA PRO A 157 23.94 -6.43 6.28
C PRO A 157 22.60 -7.19 6.18
N VAL A 158 21.96 -7.15 5.01
CA VAL A 158 20.77 -7.95 4.72
C VAL A 158 21.22 -9.22 4.00
N ASN A 159 20.87 -10.37 4.53
CA ASN A 159 21.14 -11.65 3.91
C ASN A 159 20.09 -11.94 2.84
N GLY A 160 20.53 -12.25 1.62
CA GLY A 160 19.67 -12.55 0.49
C GLY A 160 19.32 -11.33 -0.37
N ALA A 161 18.66 -11.60 -1.48
CA ALA A 161 18.14 -10.57 -2.39
C ALA A 161 16.86 -9.96 -1.79
N LEU A 162 16.74 -8.63 -1.92
CA LEU A 162 15.54 -7.91 -1.50
C LEU A 162 14.54 -7.78 -2.65
N GLU A 163 13.28 -8.03 -2.33
CA GLU A 163 12.12 -7.74 -3.14
C GLU A 163 11.40 -6.51 -2.58
N LEU A 164 11.08 -5.57 -3.46
CA LEU A 164 10.24 -4.42 -3.16
C LEU A 164 8.79 -4.78 -3.44
N HIS A 165 7.93 -4.55 -2.46
CA HIS A 165 6.47 -4.62 -2.58
C HIS A 165 5.90 -3.21 -2.61
N VAL A 166 4.96 -2.96 -3.50
CA VAL A 166 4.28 -1.65 -3.64
C VAL A 166 2.79 -1.86 -3.74
N ALA A 167 2.04 -1.13 -2.92
CA ALA A 167 0.58 -1.16 -2.90
C ALA A 167 -0.01 0.25 -3.02
N ILE A 168 -1.02 0.41 -3.88
CA ILE A 168 -1.93 1.56 -3.85
C ILE A 168 -3.08 1.21 -2.94
N LEU A 169 -3.35 2.07 -1.98
CA LEU A 169 -4.37 1.88 -0.95
C LEU A 169 -5.56 2.80 -1.21
N GLY A 170 -6.77 2.25 -1.07
CA GLY A 170 -8.03 2.98 -1.13
C GLY A 170 -8.66 3.17 0.25
N PHE A 171 -9.41 4.27 0.37
CA PHE A 171 -10.08 4.69 1.60
C PHE A 171 -11.51 5.09 1.35
N ASP A 172 -12.32 5.11 2.42
CA ASP A 172 -13.73 5.50 2.42
C ASP A 172 -14.56 4.68 1.40
N LEU A 173 -14.15 3.42 1.19
CA LEU A 173 -14.79 2.52 0.23
C LEU A 173 -16.02 1.88 0.87
N LYS A 174 -17.13 1.87 0.12
CA LYS A 174 -18.42 1.29 0.57
C LYS A 174 -18.89 0.25 -0.43
N THR A 175 -19.38 -0.87 0.10
CA THR A 175 -19.99 -1.93 -0.70
C THR A 175 -21.31 -2.37 -0.09
N GLU A 176 -22.35 -2.39 -0.88
CA GLU A 176 -23.61 -3.06 -0.55
C GLU A 176 -23.48 -4.53 -0.96
N VAL A 177 -23.33 -5.40 0.03
CA VAL A 177 -23.10 -6.83 -0.20
C VAL A 177 -24.43 -7.48 -0.56
N GLY A 178 -24.51 -8.03 -1.78
CA GLY A 178 -25.75 -8.60 -2.30
C GLY A 178 -26.02 -10.05 -1.93
N ALA A 179 -24.97 -10.81 -1.53
CA ALA A 179 -25.07 -12.24 -1.25
C ALA A 179 -23.99 -12.71 -0.25
N GLY A 180 -23.93 -14.02 0.02
CA GLY A 180 -22.98 -14.59 0.97
C GLY A 180 -23.33 -14.28 2.42
N GLU A 181 -22.37 -14.52 3.35
CA GLU A 181 -22.60 -14.38 4.80
C GLU A 181 -22.88 -12.96 5.27
N ASN A 182 -22.46 -11.95 4.49
CA ASN A 182 -22.73 -10.53 4.76
C ASN A 182 -23.83 -9.94 3.86
N GLY A 183 -24.61 -10.77 3.16
CA GLY A 183 -25.70 -10.32 2.28
C GLY A 183 -26.67 -9.36 2.96
N GLY A 184 -27.02 -8.26 2.27
CA GLY A 184 -27.90 -7.20 2.78
C GLY A 184 -27.21 -6.18 3.70
N ARG A 185 -25.90 -6.26 3.91
CA ARG A 185 -25.13 -5.31 4.74
C ARG A 185 -24.35 -4.35 3.86
N THR A 186 -24.21 -3.11 4.32
CA THR A 186 -23.25 -2.15 3.77
C THR A 186 -21.96 -2.27 4.58
N LEU A 187 -20.86 -2.59 3.90
CA LEU A 187 -19.53 -2.66 4.49
C LEU A 187 -18.72 -1.42 4.11
N GLU A 188 -17.90 -0.96 5.05
CA GLU A 188 -16.99 0.17 4.85
C GLU A 188 -15.55 -0.30 5.07
N HIS A 189 -14.65 0.16 4.17
CA HIS A 189 -13.28 -0.31 4.13
C HIS A 189 -12.29 0.83 3.95
N ASP A 190 -11.15 0.71 4.62
CA ASP A 190 -9.98 1.58 4.52
C ASP A 190 -8.70 0.75 4.39
N PHE A 191 -7.64 1.37 3.91
CA PHE A 191 -6.34 0.72 3.67
C PHE A 191 -6.42 -0.44 2.68
N VAL A 192 -7.49 -0.52 1.88
CA VAL A 192 -7.71 -1.60 0.91
C VAL A 192 -6.64 -1.56 -0.17
N VAL A 193 -5.96 -2.66 -0.39
CA VAL A 193 -5.00 -2.79 -1.48
C VAL A 193 -5.76 -2.87 -2.81
N LEU A 194 -5.74 -1.78 -3.57
CA LEU A 194 -6.39 -1.64 -4.88
C LEU A 194 -5.47 -1.98 -6.05
N GLY A 195 -4.18 -1.89 -5.85
CA GLY A 195 -3.17 -2.26 -6.82
C GLY A 195 -1.93 -2.74 -6.09
N TYR A 196 -1.30 -3.80 -6.58
CA TYR A 196 -0.15 -4.41 -5.95
C TYR A 196 0.82 -4.96 -6.97
N ARG A 197 2.10 -4.80 -6.70
CA ARG A 197 3.18 -5.44 -7.46
C ARG A 197 4.41 -5.66 -6.62
N THR A 198 5.23 -6.60 -7.04
CA THR A 198 6.55 -6.86 -6.50
C THR A 198 7.63 -6.63 -7.56
N LEU A 199 8.84 -6.31 -7.13
CA LEU A 199 9.97 -5.97 -7.97
C LEU A 199 11.26 -6.42 -7.30
N ALA A 200 12.17 -7.00 -8.08
CA ALA A 200 13.54 -7.18 -7.63
C ALA A 200 14.23 -5.82 -7.44
N THR A 201 15.05 -5.70 -6.40
CA THR A 201 15.89 -4.52 -6.21
C THR A 201 17.28 -4.72 -6.84
N THR A 202 17.88 -3.62 -7.29
CA THR A 202 19.29 -3.60 -7.68
C THR A 202 20.14 -3.19 -6.49
N ARG A 203 21.16 -3.98 -6.15
CA ARG A 203 22.06 -3.69 -5.03
C ARG A 203 23.38 -3.12 -5.53
N GLN A 204 23.79 -2.01 -4.92
CA GLN A 204 25.13 -1.44 -5.08
C GLN A 204 25.69 -1.14 -3.67
N ASN A 205 26.66 -1.92 -3.23
CA ASN A 205 27.18 -1.88 -1.84
C ASN A 205 26.05 -2.12 -0.81
N SER A 206 25.77 -1.14 0.06
CA SER A 206 24.68 -1.15 1.05
C SER A 206 23.38 -0.50 0.56
N LEU A 207 23.39 0.05 -0.66
CA LEU A 207 22.21 0.72 -1.23
C LEU A 207 21.45 -0.24 -2.15
N HIS A 208 20.14 -0.36 -1.92
CA HIS A 208 19.20 -1.05 -2.78
C HIS A 208 18.31 -0.03 -3.47
N THR A 209 18.13 -0.16 -4.77
CA THR A 209 17.31 0.76 -5.57
C THR A 209 16.33 0.03 -6.48
N ALA A 210 15.24 0.69 -6.82
CA ALA A 210 14.31 0.26 -7.87
C ALA A 210 13.64 1.49 -8.49
N SER A 211 13.40 1.43 -9.81
CA SER A 211 12.60 2.43 -10.55
C SER A 211 11.44 1.70 -11.22
N PHE A 212 10.23 2.23 -11.10
CA PHE A 212 9.04 1.53 -11.54
C PHE A 212 7.86 2.49 -11.80
N SER A 213 6.88 2.00 -12.57
CA SER A 213 5.57 2.63 -12.64
C SER A 213 4.69 2.14 -11.49
N LEU A 214 3.87 3.02 -10.92
CA LEU A 214 2.92 2.65 -9.87
C LEU A 214 1.99 1.52 -10.36
N PRO A 215 1.59 0.58 -9.48
CA PRO A 215 0.57 -0.39 -9.83
C PRO A 215 -0.77 0.31 -10.08
N ALA A 216 -1.49 -0.13 -11.11
CA ALA A 216 -2.81 0.38 -11.39
C ALA A 216 -3.80 -0.01 -10.28
N ALA A 217 -4.64 0.94 -9.85
CA ALA A 217 -5.75 0.64 -8.95
C ALA A 217 -6.90 0.00 -9.75
N ASN A 218 -7.32 -1.19 -9.37
CA ASN A 218 -8.39 -1.94 -10.04
C ASN A 218 -9.78 -1.36 -9.76
N VAL A 219 -9.94 -0.61 -8.66
CA VAL A 219 -11.19 0.03 -8.26
C VAL A 219 -10.93 1.51 -8.01
N PRO A 220 -11.81 2.41 -8.48
CA PRO A 220 -11.71 3.84 -8.20
C PRO A 220 -11.80 4.14 -6.70
N SER A 221 -10.99 5.07 -6.24
CA SER A 221 -11.07 5.63 -4.88
C SER A 221 -10.69 7.12 -4.95
N GLN A 222 -11.44 7.97 -4.25
CA GLN A 222 -11.16 9.40 -4.20
C GLN A 222 -9.96 9.70 -3.30
N ARG A 223 -9.81 8.95 -2.21
CA ARG A 223 -8.71 9.09 -1.27
C ARG A 223 -7.78 7.88 -1.39
N LYS A 224 -6.53 8.14 -1.68
CA LYS A 224 -5.52 7.09 -1.89
C LYS A 224 -4.27 7.35 -1.08
N ALA A 225 -3.57 6.25 -0.77
CA ALA A 225 -2.23 6.29 -0.23
C ALA A 225 -1.35 5.28 -0.99
N ILE A 226 -0.06 5.37 -0.77
CA ILE A 226 0.91 4.37 -1.21
C ILE A 226 1.57 3.75 0.00
N ALA A 227 1.76 2.44 -0.04
CA ALA A 227 2.59 1.69 0.88
C ALA A 227 3.69 0.96 0.09
N ALA A 228 4.90 0.99 0.60
CA ALA A 228 6.00 0.21 0.04
C ALA A 228 6.79 -0.44 1.18
N TRP A 229 7.22 -1.68 0.96
CA TRP A 229 8.04 -2.39 1.94
C TRP A 229 9.00 -3.36 1.24
N LEU A 230 10.02 -3.75 1.96
CA LEU A 230 11.01 -4.71 1.50
C LEU A 230 10.90 -6.00 2.30
N SER A 231 11.02 -7.12 1.64
CA SER A 231 11.29 -8.44 2.24
C SER A 231 12.43 -9.13 1.52
N THR A 232 12.94 -10.24 2.03
CA THR A 232 13.81 -11.11 1.24
C THR A 232 12.96 -12.04 0.37
N LEU A 233 13.57 -12.61 -0.69
CA LEU A 233 12.86 -13.56 -1.56
C LEU A 233 12.42 -14.83 -0.81
N ASP A 234 13.17 -15.22 0.23
CA ASP A 234 12.94 -16.47 0.98
C ASP A 234 12.07 -16.26 2.23
N ASP A 235 11.88 -15.00 2.66
CA ASP A 235 11.14 -14.68 3.88
C ASP A 235 10.22 -13.48 3.65
N PRO A 236 8.88 -13.66 3.73
CA PRO A 236 7.91 -12.59 3.49
C PRO A 236 7.89 -11.50 4.58
N ARG A 237 8.61 -11.67 5.69
CA ARG A 237 8.65 -10.69 6.77
C ARG A 237 9.25 -9.37 6.31
N PRO A 238 8.60 -8.24 6.63
CA PRO A 238 9.09 -6.93 6.21
C PRO A 238 10.41 -6.56 6.93
N VAL A 239 11.38 -6.13 6.15
CA VAL A 239 12.65 -5.55 6.63
C VAL A 239 12.43 -4.10 7.04
N GLN A 240 11.78 -3.32 6.17
CA GLN A 240 11.42 -1.91 6.40
C GLN A 240 10.19 -1.58 5.59
N ALA A 241 9.39 -0.61 6.06
CA ALA A 241 8.21 -0.12 5.35
C ALA A 241 8.18 1.41 5.33
N VAL A 242 7.48 1.97 4.34
CA VAL A 242 7.19 3.39 4.20
C VAL A 242 5.79 3.54 3.59
N GLY A 243 5.07 4.56 3.98
CA GLY A 243 3.76 4.87 3.41
C GLY A 243 3.42 6.34 3.54
N GLY A 244 2.38 6.75 2.83
CA GLY A 244 1.91 8.13 2.88
C GLY A 244 0.75 8.37 1.93
N TRP A 245 0.08 9.50 2.14
CA TRP A 245 -1.05 9.91 1.30
C TRP A 245 -0.57 10.29 -0.10
N LEU A 246 -1.27 9.81 -1.11
CA LEU A 246 -1.13 10.33 -2.47
C LEU A 246 -1.97 11.61 -2.60
N ASN A 247 -1.33 12.70 -3.01
CA ASN A 247 -2.04 13.94 -3.27
C ASN A 247 -2.97 13.78 -4.49
N PRO A 248 -4.13 14.47 -4.55
CA PRO A 248 -5.02 14.40 -5.71
C PRO A 248 -4.33 14.74 -7.04
N ALA A 249 -3.30 15.59 -7.02
CA ALA A 249 -2.50 15.96 -8.19
C ALA A 249 -1.58 14.83 -8.70
N THR A 250 -1.25 13.82 -7.88
CA THR A 250 -0.41 12.67 -8.27
C THR A 250 -1.22 11.46 -8.72
N SER A 251 -2.56 11.53 -8.64
CA SER A 251 -3.48 10.43 -8.93
C SER A 251 -4.24 10.55 -10.26
N GLN A 252 -3.83 11.50 -11.15
CA GLN A 252 -4.41 11.67 -12.50
C GLN A 252 -3.61 10.93 -13.57
#